data_91c687ecb1d45c133a1ebfe7bfdb12e0
#
_entry.id   91c687ecb1d45c133a1ebfe7bfdb12e0
#
_cell.length_a   1.000
_cell.length_b   1.000
_cell.length_c   1.000
_cell.angle_alpha   90.00
_cell.angle_beta   90.00
_cell.angle_gamma   90.00
#
_symmetry.space_group_name_H-M   'P 1'
#
loop_
_entity.id
_entity.type
_entity.pdbx_description
1 polymer ?
#
loop_
_entity_poly.entity_id
_entity_poly.type
_entity_poly.pdbx_seq_one_letter_code
_entity_poly.pdbx_strand_id
1 'polypeptide(L)'
;LYHEFGEKAAPVLAKAGGMKIDPWSVLIDGEVKRARTFGLEEILKIAPIEERIFRHRCVSGWYMVVPWNGFSLSKLLRQVEPNGDARYVEFTSHWDESIMGNHYYEFPYIESLRIDEAMHPLTTLTLGLYGHELPKQNGAPVRIITPWKYAHKSPKAIARIRFTREQPKAFFYTQYPDFYGWYRNVHPDLRQGRQQDKEKRVGEWFTRRDTPLLNGYADQVANLYGNSLHSLR
;
A
#
# COMPACT_ATOMS: atom_id res chain seq x y z
N LEU A 1 5.15 -0.13 10.41
CA LEU A 1 4.45 -0.88 11.47
C LEU A 1 3.25 -1.59 10.89
N TYR A 2 2.75 -2.58 11.58
CA TYR A 2 1.51 -3.29 11.30
C TYR A 2 0.53 -2.86 12.42
N HIS A 3 -0.18 -1.76 12.16
CA HIS A 3 -0.99 -1.07 13.18
C HIS A 3 -2.05 -1.95 13.83
N GLU A 4 -2.58 -2.92 13.09
CA GLU A 4 -3.56 -3.88 13.57
C GLU A 4 -3.05 -4.69 14.77
N PHE A 5 -1.75 -4.97 14.82
CA PHE A 5 -1.10 -5.69 15.93
C PHE A 5 -0.55 -4.76 17.03
N GLY A 6 -0.48 -3.46 16.79
CA GLY A 6 0.02 -2.46 17.74
C GLY A 6 1.06 -1.51 17.19
N GLU A 7 1.52 -0.60 18.06
CA GLU A 7 2.39 0.53 17.70
C GLU A 7 3.90 0.25 17.91
N LYS A 8 4.26 -0.90 18.51
CA LYS A 8 5.64 -1.27 18.80
C LYS A 8 6.05 -2.51 18.01
N ALA A 9 7.29 -2.54 17.53
CA ALA A 9 7.79 -3.61 16.67
C ALA A 9 7.79 -5.01 17.33
N ALA A 10 8.23 -5.12 18.57
CA ALA A 10 8.34 -6.41 19.24
C ALA A 10 6.98 -7.12 19.44
N PRO A 11 5.91 -6.46 19.95
CA PRO A 11 4.59 -7.06 19.99
C PRO A 11 4.04 -7.44 18.59
N VAL A 12 4.31 -6.62 17.58
CA VAL A 12 3.89 -6.90 16.20
C VAL A 12 4.49 -8.22 15.69
N LEU A 13 5.80 -8.43 15.91
CA LEU A 13 6.48 -9.66 15.52
C LEU A 13 5.88 -10.90 16.21
N ALA A 14 5.67 -10.82 17.52
CA ALA A 14 5.13 -11.92 18.30
C ALA A 14 3.70 -12.30 17.86
N LYS A 15 2.81 -11.30 17.75
CA LYS A 15 1.40 -11.51 17.40
C LYS A 15 1.20 -11.95 15.95
N ALA A 16 1.95 -11.35 15.00
CA ALA A 16 1.83 -11.66 13.57
C ALA A 16 2.13 -13.14 13.29
N GLY A 17 2.96 -13.79 14.10
CA GLY A 17 3.21 -15.24 14.00
C GLY A 17 1.94 -16.10 14.06
N GLY A 18 0.93 -15.68 14.83
CA GLY A 18 -0.37 -16.36 14.94
C GLY A 18 -1.31 -16.19 13.75
N MET A 19 -1.04 -15.24 12.83
CA MET A 19 -1.91 -14.98 11.70
C MET A 19 -1.98 -16.19 10.75
N LYS A 20 -3.21 -16.62 10.40
CA LYS A 20 -3.42 -17.66 9.38
C LYS A 20 -3.35 -17.02 8.00
N ILE A 21 -2.46 -17.50 7.16
CA ILE A 21 -2.23 -17.00 5.80
C ILE A 21 -2.49 -18.05 4.71
N ASP A 22 -2.89 -19.24 5.11
CA ASP A 22 -3.26 -20.35 4.24
C ASP A 22 -4.42 -21.14 4.89
N PRO A 23 -5.52 -21.39 4.15
CA PRO A 23 -5.81 -20.86 2.80
C PRO A 23 -6.05 -19.35 2.80
N TRP A 24 -5.73 -18.68 1.69
CA TRP A 24 -5.98 -17.25 1.51
C TRP A 24 -6.71 -16.96 0.22
N SER A 25 -7.61 -15.99 0.27
CA SER A 25 -8.31 -15.50 -0.90
C SER A 25 -8.52 -13.98 -0.86
N VAL A 26 -8.67 -13.39 -2.05
CA VAL A 26 -8.96 -11.97 -2.24
C VAL A 26 -10.25 -11.83 -3.02
N LEU A 27 -11.27 -11.23 -2.42
CA LEU A 27 -12.49 -10.84 -3.11
C LEU A 27 -12.23 -9.57 -3.94
N ILE A 28 -12.61 -9.58 -5.21
CA ILE A 28 -12.58 -8.38 -6.06
C ILE A 28 -13.99 -8.11 -6.57
N ASP A 29 -14.54 -6.92 -6.25
CA ASP A 29 -15.91 -6.54 -6.55
C ASP A 29 -16.10 -5.03 -6.83
N GLY A 30 -17.34 -4.55 -6.77
CA GLY A 30 -17.73 -3.16 -7.01
C GLY A 30 -17.99 -2.87 -8.48
N GLU A 31 -17.47 -1.76 -9.01
CA GLU A 31 -17.65 -1.30 -10.39
C GLU A 31 -16.84 -2.15 -11.39
N VAL A 32 -17.19 -3.43 -11.48
CA VAL A 32 -16.56 -4.44 -12.36
C VAL A 32 -17.63 -5.27 -13.07
N LYS A 33 -17.28 -5.87 -14.21
CA LYS A 33 -18.18 -6.78 -14.92
C LYS A 33 -18.20 -8.19 -14.33
N ARG A 34 -17.10 -8.62 -13.71
CA ARG A 34 -16.89 -9.99 -13.25
C ARG A 34 -16.36 -10.03 -11.83
N ALA A 35 -17.21 -9.67 -10.85
CA ALA A 35 -16.84 -9.82 -9.45
C ALA A 35 -16.54 -11.29 -9.13
N ARG A 36 -15.41 -11.55 -8.47
CA ARG A 36 -15.01 -12.90 -8.05
C ARG A 36 -13.98 -12.92 -6.94
N THR A 37 -13.86 -14.05 -6.30
CA THR A 37 -12.81 -14.35 -5.32
C THR A 37 -11.69 -15.12 -6.02
N PHE A 38 -10.44 -14.68 -5.78
CA PHE A 38 -9.24 -15.33 -6.25
C PHE A 38 -8.52 -16.00 -5.09
N GLY A 39 -8.29 -17.30 -5.19
CA GLY A 39 -7.38 -17.99 -4.27
C GLY A 39 -5.93 -17.57 -4.49
N LEU A 40 -5.09 -17.70 -3.46
CA LEU A 40 -3.67 -17.32 -3.57
C LEU A 40 -2.96 -18.03 -4.72
N GLU A 41 -3.24 -19.32 -4.92
CA GLU A 41 -2.65 -20.10 -6.02
C GLU A 41 -3.07 -19.62 -7.42
N GLU A 42 -4.30 -19.09 -7.55
CA GLU A 42 -4.74 -18.47 -8.80
C GLU A 42 -3.99 -17.16 -9.04
N ILE A 43 -3.82 -16.34 -7.98
CA ILE A 43 -3.06 -15.08 -8.05
C ILE A 43 -1.63 -15.34 -8.50
N LEU A 44 -0.97 -16.36 -7.97
CA LEU A 44 0.39 -16.75 -8.33
C LEU A 44 0.56 -17.14 -9.81
N LYS A 45 -0.52 -17.58 -10.48
CA LYS A 45 -0.52 -17.98 -11.90
C LYS A 45 -0.84 -16.84 -12.87
N ILE A 46 -1.23 -15.65 -12.39
CA ILE A 46 -1.64 -14.52 -13.25
C ILE A 46 -0.47 -13.99 -14.07
N ALA A 47 0.72 -13.91 -13.47
CA ALA A 47 1.91 -13.41 -14.14
C ALA A 47 3.19 -13.93 -13.46
N PRO A 48 4.32 -13.94 -14.18
CA PRO A 48 5.63 -14.20 -13.58
C PRO A 48 5.91 -13.23 -12.44
N ILE A 49 6.47 -13.77 -11.35
CA ILE A 49 6.96 -12.97 -10.23
C ILE A 49 8.30 -12.36 -10.61
N GLU A 50 8.41 -11.05 -10.49
CA GLU A 50 9.60 -10.25 -10.79
C GLU A 50 10.15 -9.65 -9.49
N GLU A 51 11.46 -9.50 -9.38
CA GLU A 51 12.06 -8.67 -8.35
C GLU A 51 11.95 -7.19 -8.76
N ARG A 52 11.46 -6.35 -7.85
CA ARG A 52 11.29 -4.92 -8.04
C ARG A 52 11.91 -4.17 -6.88
N ILE A 53 13.02 -3.50 -7.12
CA ILE A 53 13.77 -2.78 -6.10
C ILE A 53 13.18 -1.38 -5.97
N PHE A 54 12.48 -1.12 -4.86
CA PHE A 54 11.82 0.15 -4.62
C PHE A 54 12.28 0.84 -3.34
N ARG A 55 12.28 2.16 -3.37
CA ARG A 55 12.34 2.97 -2.15
C ARG A 55 11.01 2.85 -1.40
N HIS A 56 11.09 2.65 -0.11
CA HIS A 56 9.94 2.59 0.79
C HIS A 56 10.07 3.70 1.84
N ARG A 57 9.29 4.76 1.71
CA ARG A 57 9.40 6.02 2.46
C ARG A 57 8.33 6.12 3.54
N CYS A 58 8.77 6.20 4.78
CA CYS A 58 7.87 6.45 5.90
C CYS A 58 7.61 7.95 6.08
N VAL A 59 6.40 8.32 6.46
CA VAL A 59 6.04 9.70 6.83
C VAL A 59 6.85 10.22 8.03
N SER A 60 7.44 9.32 8.83
CA SER A 60 8.33 9.67 9.94
C SER A 60 9.69 10.24 9.53
N GLY A 61 9.99 10.35 8.24
CA GLY A 61 11.20 10.98 7.75
C GLY A 61 12.36 10.04 7.45
N TRP A 62 12.13 8.73 7.36
CA TRP A 62 13.15 7.76 6.97
C TRP A 62 12.69 6.87 5.82
N TYR A 63 13.63 6.29 5.09
CA TYR A 63 13.37 5.38 3.99
C TYR A 63 14.31 4.17 4.02
N MET A 64 13.92 3.13 3.32
CA MET A 64 14.74 1.98 2.97
C MET A 64 14.58 1.65 1.48
N VAL A 65 15.52 0.89 0.94
CA VAL A 65 15.42 0.30 -0.39
C VAL A 65 15.17 -1.18 -0.22
N VAL A 66 14.11 -1.68 -0.82
CA VAL A 66 13.62 -3.04 -0.59
C VAL A 66 13.40 -3.75 -1.93
N PRO A 67 13.99 -4.93 -2.14
CA PRO A 67 13.67 -5.79 -3.28
C PRO A 67 12.39 -6.58 -2.99
N TRP A 68 11.29 -6.11 -3.56
CA TRP A 68 10.00 -6.76 -3.50
C TRP A 68 9.83 -7.78 -4.62
N ASN A 69 9.17 -8.89 -4.35
CA ASN A 69 8.84 -9.91 -5.35
C ASN A 69 7.34 -9.89 -5.64
N GLY A 70 6.98 -9.68 -6.90
CA GLY A 70 5.58 -9.57 -7.31
C GLY A 70 5.44 -9.18 -8.78
N PHE A 71 4.27 -8.67 -9.13
CA PHE A 71 3.98 -8.20 -10.49
C PHE A 71 3.08 -6.97 -10.45
N SER A 72 2.94 -6.26 -11.59
CA SER A 72 2.04 -5.10 -11.67
C SER A 72 0.63 -5.48 -11.27
N LEU A 73 0.06 -4.76 -10.30
CA LEU A 73 -1.30 -4.97 -9.80
C LEU A 73 -2.35 -4.97 -10.93
N SER A 74 -2.13 -4.17 -11.96
CA SER A 74 -3.02 -4.09 -13.12
C SER A 74 -3.30 -5.43 -13.80
N LYS A 75 -2.37 -6.41 -13.72
CA LYS A 75 -2.56 -7.74 -14.29
C LYS A 75 -3.68 -8.51 -13.57
N LEU A 76 -3.78 -8.38 -12.24
CA LEU A 76 -4.89 -8.94 -11.47
C LEU A 76 -6.18 -8.14 -11.70
N LEU A 77 -6.12 -6.81 -11.64
CA LEU A 77 -7.31 -5.95 -11.76
C LEU A 77 -8.03 -6.10 -13.10
N ARG A 78 -7.31 -6.38 -14.17
CA ARG A 78 -7.90 -6.61 -15.51
C ARG A 78 -8.72 -7.90 -15.59
N GLN A 79 -8.50 -8.88 -14.70
CA GLN A 79 -9.26 -10.14 -14.71
C GLN A 79 -10.75 -9.95 -14.38
N VAL A 80 -11.11 -8.87 -13.69
CA VAL A 80 -12.48 -8.56 -13.29
C VAL A 80 -13.17 -7.56 -14.21
N GLU A 81 -12.49 -7.04 -15.24
CA GLU A 81 -12.99 -6.09 -16.21
C GLU A 81 -13.67 -4.86 -15.57
N PRO A 82 -12.91 -3.92 -14.99
CA PRO A 82 -13.48 -2.69 -14.44
C PRO A 82 -14.38 -1.99 -15.47
N ASN A 83 -15.55 -1.55 -15.04
CA ASN A 83 -16.50 -0.87 -15.93
C ASN A 83 -16.17 0.63 -16.07
N GLY A 84 -16.93 1.35 -16.91
CA GLY A 84 -16.70 2.77 -17.18
C GLY A 84 -16.97 3.71 -16.00
N ASP A 85 -17.56 3.23 -14.91
CA ASP A 85 -17.87 4.00 -13.71
C ASP A 85 -16.77 3.90 -12.63
N ALA A 86 -15.88 2.93 -12.74
CA ALA A 86 -14.76 2.77 -11.83
C ALA A 86 -13.83 4.00 -11.87
N ARG A 87 -13.67 4.67 -10.75
CA ARG A 87 -12.77 5.84 -10.58
C ARG A 87 -11.67 5.57 -9.56
N TYR A 88 -11.96 4.73 -8.58
CA TYR A 88 -11.05 4.43 -7.47
C TYR A 88 -11.01 2.92 -7.23
N VAL A 89 -9.94 2.51 -6.55
CA VAL A 89 -9.73 1.14 -6.08
C VAL A 89 -9.45 1.20 -4.59
N GLU A 90 -10.32 0.58 -3.81
CA GLU A 90 -10.24 0.43 -2.37
C GLU A 90 -9.64 -0.93 -2.03
N PHE A 91 -8.75 -0.96 -1.05
CA PHE A 91 -8.10 -2.16 -0.53
C PHE A 91 -8.46 -2.31 0.94
N THR A 92 -9.05 -3.43 1.30
CA THR A 92 -9.34 -3.78 2.70
C THR A 92 -8.36 -4.85 3.16
N SER A 93 -7.61 -4.56 4.21
CA SER A 93 -6.74 -5.52 4.88
C SER A 93 -7.54 -6.53 5.70
N HIS A 94 -7.00 -7.71 5.87
CA HIS A 94 -7.53 -8.69 6.81
C HIS A 94 -7.54 -8.14 8.23
N TRP A 95 -8.62 -8.41 8.96
CA TRP A 95 -8.77 -8.09 10.37
C TRP A 95 -9.24 -9.33 11.15
N ASP A 96 -8.50 -9.69 12.18
CA ASP A 96 -8.85 -10.73 13.14
C ASP A 96 -8.65 -10.19 14.55
N GLU A 97 -9.74 -9.80 15.19
CA GLU A 97 -9.74 -9.16 16.50
C GLU A 97 -9.11 -10.07 17.58
N SER A 98 -9.18 -11.38 17.41
CA SER A 98 -8.66 -12.34 18.40
C SER A 98 -7.14 -12.29 18.55
N ILE A 99 -6.42 -11.88 17.51
CA ILE A 99 -4.94 -11.80 17.48
C ILE A 99 -4.40 -10.39 17.25
N MET A 100 -5.15 -9.53 16.57
CA MET A 100 -4.70 -8.17 16.22
C MET A 100 -4.93 -7.18 17.36
N GLY A 101 -6.12 -7.07 17.87
CA GLY A 101 -6.46 -6.44 19.17
C GLY A 101 -5.93 -5.05 19.43
N ASN A 102 -5.66 -4.24 18.39
CA ASN A 102 -5.34 -2.82 18.56
C ASN A 102 -6.64 -2.01 18.51
N HIS A 103 -7.11 -1.56 19.66
CA HIS A 103 -8.34 -0.80 19.78
C HIS A 103 -8.12 0.73 19.72
N TYR A 104 -6.93 1.18 19.33
CA TYR A 104 -6.61 2.60 19.21
C TYR A 104 -7.21 3.25 17.96
N TYR A 105 -7.56 2.42 16.95
CA TYR A 105 -8.11 2.83 15.68
C TYR A 105 -9.32 2.00 15.31
N GLU A 106 -10.11 2.50 14.35
CA GLU A 106 -11.17 1.73 13.71
C GLU A 106 -10.60 0.84 12.61
N PHE A 107 -10.75 -0.46 12.76
CA PHE A 107 -10.34 -1.46 11.76
C PHE A 107 -11.55 -2.08 11.06
N PRO A 108 -11.40 -2.73 9.89
CA PRO A 108 -10.13 -3.08 9.20
C PRO A 108 -9.38 -1.88 8.61
N TYR A 109 -8.08 -2.06 8.36
CA TYR A 109 -7.29 -1.07 7.66
C TYR A 109 -7.77 -0.95 6.21
N ILE A 110 -8.19 0.24 5.81
CA ILE A 110 -8.66 0.53 4.44
C ILE A 110 -7.72 1.56 3.82
N GLU A 111 -7.25 1.26 2.62
CA GLU A 111 -6.53 2.21 1.78
C GLU A 111 -7.10 2.24 0.38
N SER A 112 -6.82 3.32 -0.34
CA SER A 112 -7.38 3.51 -1.66
C SER A 112 -6.44 4.28 -2.59
N LEU A 113 -6.60 4.01 -3.87
CA LEU A 113 -5.89 4.67 -4.97
C LEU A 113 -6.91 5.14 -6.01
N ARG A 114 -6.54 6.15 -6.81
CA ARG A 114 -7.24 6.39 -8.06
C ARG A 114 -7.02 5.19 -8.99
N ILE A 115 -7.94 4.95 -9.91
CA ILE A 115 -7.83 3.82 -10.84
C ILE A 115 -6.56 3.89 -11.70
N ASP A 116 -6.17 5.07 -12.15
CA ASP A 116 -4.94 5.27 -12.93
C ASP A 116 -3.68 4.98 -12.11
N GLU A 117 -3.66 5.33 -10.81
CA GLU A 117 -2.60 4.97 -9.88
C GLU A 117 -2.54 3.45 -9.64
N ALA A 118 -3.70 2.81 -9.43
CA ALA A 118 -3.79 1.36 -9.22
C ALA A 118 -3.39 0.55 -10.46
N MET A 119 -3.70 1.09 -11.64
CA MET A 119 -3.37 0.47 -12.93
C MET A 119 -1.97 0.80 -13.43
N HIS A 120 -1.25 1.70 -12.75
CA HIS A 120 0.11 2.10 -13.15
C HIS A 120 1.08 0.91 -13.02
N PRO A 121 2.04 0.75 -13.96
CA PRO A 121 2.99 -0.37 -13.95
C PRO A 121 3.82 -0.50 -12.67
N LEU A 122 4.12 0.60 -11.98
CA LEU A 122 4.87 0.59 -10.72
C LEU A 122 4.04 0.13 -9.51
N THR A 123 2.70 0.23 -9.55
CA THR A 123 1.87 -0.32 -8.48
C THR A 123 1.94 -1.84 -8.52
N THR A 124 2.45 -2.42 -7.45
CA THR A 124 2.83 -3.83 -7.42
C THR A 124 1.96 -4.61 -6.44
N LEU A 125 1.38 -5.70 -6.93
CA LEU A 125 0.91 -6.79 -6.07
C LEU A 125 2.14 -7.57 -5.63
N THR A 126 2.39 -7.59 -4.33
CA THR A 126 3.63 -8.12 -3.75
C THR A 126 3.34 -9.36 -2.95
N LEU A 127 4.09 -10.42 -3.24
CA LEU A 127 3.95 -11.78 -2.71
C LEU A 127 5.20 -12.24 -1.97
N GLY A 128 6.29 -11.50 -2.11
CA GLY A 128 7.57 -11.83 -1.50
C GLY A 128 8.49 -10.63 -1.32
N LEU A 129 9.64 -10.90 -0.70
CA LEU A 129 10.65 -9.89 -0.42
C LEU A 129 12.02 -10.57 -0.25
N TYR A 130 13.08 -9.98 -0.84
CA TYR A 130 14.44 -10.56 -0.85
C TYR A 130 14.51 -11.98 -1.43
N GLY A 131 13.69 -12.30 -2.44
CA GLY A 131 13.64 -13.63 -3.04
C GLY A 131 12.92 -14.72 -2.23
N HIS A 132 12.32 -14.37 -1.10
CA HIS A 132 11.58 -15.25 -0.21
C HIS A 132 10.09 -14.89 -0.16
N GLU A 133 9.27 -15.78 0.38
CA GLU A 133 7.88 -15.50 0.70
C GLU A 133 7.76 -14.28 1.63
N LEU A 134 6.66 -13.56 1.51
CA LEU A 134 6.40 -12.38 2.31
C LEU A 134 6.18 -12.77 3.79
N PRO A 135 6.99 -12.27 4.73
CA PRO A 135 6.78 -12.57 6.15
C PRO A 135 5.45 -12.00 6.67
N LYS A 136 4.82 -12.67 7.62
CA LYS A 136 3.52 -12.28 8.19
C LYS A 136 3.51 -10.83 8.69
N GLN A 137 4.54 -10.42 9.43
CA GLN A 137 4.68 -9.04 9.93
C GLN A 137 4.90 -8.00 8.82
N ASN A 138 5.25 -8.42 7.62
CA ASN A 138 5.42 -7.57 6.45
C ASN A 138 4.19 -7.54 5.54
N GLY A 139 3.11 -8.25 5.92
CA GLY A 139 1.82 -8.21 5.24
C GLY A 139 1.52 -9.40 4.35
N ALA A 140 2.05 -10.59 4.70
CA ALA A 140 1.71 -11.85 4.03
C ALA A 140 0.20 -12.10 4.02
N PRO A 141 -0.29 -12.92 3.05
CA PRO A 141 0.47 -13.48 1.93
C PRO A 141 0.56 -12.53 0.73
N VAL A 142 -0.25 -11.46 0.71
CA VAL A 142 -0.32 -10.51 -0.39
C VAL A 142 -0.48 -9.09 0.11
N ARG A 143 0.32 -8.18 -0.41
CA ARG A 143 0.23 -6.74 -0.12
C ARG A 143 0.38 -5.90 -1.38
N ILE A 144 0.05 -4.60 -1.26
CA ILE A 144 0.27 -3.63 -2.33
C ILE A 144 1.49 -2.76 -2.00
N ILE A 145 2.28 -2.43 -3.02
CA ILE A 145 3.34 -1.43 -2.95
C ILE A 145 3.09 -0.35 -4.00
N THR A 146 3.05 0.90 -3.55
CA THR A 146 2.96 2.09 -4.39
C THR A 146 4.17 2.97 -4.08
N PRO A 147 5.29 2.84 -4.82
CA PRO A 147 6.61 3.31 -4.37
C PRO A 147 6.75 4.83 -4.29
N TRP A 148 5.96 5.60 -5.02
CA TRP A 148 6.01 7.07 -5.00
C TRP A 148 5.16 7.72 -3.89
N LYS A 149 4.39 6.90 -3.16
CA LYS A 149 3.57 7.33 -2.03
C LYS A 149 4.23 6.96 -0.70
N TYR A 150 3.79 7.60 0.39
CA TYR A 150 4.24 7.19 1.71
C TYR A 150 3.83 5.73 2.01
N ALA A 151 4.69 5.02 2.72
CA ALA A 151 4.61 3.58 2.96
C ALA A 151 3.27 3.08 3.53
N HIS A 152 2.55 3.91 4.28
CA HIS A 152 1.23 3.54 4.81
C HIS A 152 0.14 3.47 3.72
N LYS A 153 0.35 4.06 2.52
CA LYS A 153 -0.51 3.84 1.34
C LYS A 153 -0.32 2.46 0.69
N SER A 154 0.52 1.63 1.26
CA SER A 154 0.85 0.28 0.79
C SER A 154 0.24 -0.76 1.74
N PRO A 155 -1.09 -1.03 1.67
CA PRO A 155 -1.80 -1.89 2.60
C PRO A 155 -1.31 -3.34 2.55
N LYS A 156 -1.51 -4.06 3.65
CA LYS A 156 -0.97 -5.39 3.92
C LYS A 156 -2.09 -6.43 4.02
N ALA A 157 -1.74 -7.71 3.82
CA ALA A 157 -2.67 -8.83 4.00
C ALA A 157 -4.04 -8.54 3.38
N ILE A 158 -4.05 -8.28 2.07
CA ILE A 158 -5.25 -7.86 1.34
C ILE A 158 -6.27 -8.98 1.33
N ALA A 159 -7.49 -8.69 1.83
CA ALA A 159 -8.64 -9.60 1.82
C ALA A 159 -9.68 -9.18 0.76
N ARG A 160 -9.76 -7.89 0.45
CA ARG A 160 -10.71 -7.39 -0.55
C ARG A 160 -10.11 -6.25 -1.35
N ILE A 161 -10.46 -6.20 -2.64
CA ILE A 161 -10.22 -5.08 -3.56
C ILE A 161 -11.58 -4.68 -4.13
N ARG A 162 -11.98 -3.41 -3.96
CA ARG A 162 -13.27 -2.92 -4.43
C ARG A 162 -13.09 -1.74 -5.37
N PHE A 163 -13.71 -1.82 -6.54
CA PHE A 163 -13.79 -0.68 -7.45
C PHE A 163 -14.98 0.20 -7.07
N THR A 164 -14.76 1.52 -7.02
CA THR A 164 -15.80 2.48 -6.63
C THR A 164 -15.85 3.66 -7.59
N ARG A 165 -17.04 4.26 -7.69
CA ARG A 165 -17.27 5.53 -8.39
C ARG A 165 -16.84 6.70 -7.53
N GLU A 166 -17.24 6.67 -6.26
CA GLU A 166 -16.95 7.69 -5.28
C GLU A 166 -15.61 7.44 -4.61
N GLN A 167 -14.95 8.53 -4.17
CA GLN A 167 -13.68 8.46 -3.46
C GLN A 167 -13.84 7.72 -2.12
N PRO A 168 -13.15 6.57 -1.95
CA PRO A 168 -13.26 5.81 -0.71
C PRO A 168 -12.57 6.50 0.46
N LYS A 169 -12.92 6.07 1.66
CA LYS A 169 -12.15 6.39 2.85
C LYS A 169 -10.74 5.82 2.74
N ALA A 170 -9.77 6.50 3.39
CA ALA A 170 -8.41 5.99 3.57
C ALA A 170 -8.06 6.11 5.05
N PHE A 171 -7.45 5.08 5.63
CA PHE A 171 -7.30 4.90 7.06
C PHE A 171 -6.84 6.17 7.80
N PHE A 172 -5.64 6.66 7.53
CA PHE A 172 -5.15 7.84 8.23
C PHE A 172 -5.85 9.14 7.83
N TYR A 173 -6.36 9.24 6.62
CA TYR A 173 -7.16 10.40 6.19
C TYR A 173 -8.46 10.51 7.01
N THR A 174 -9.08 9.37 7.31
CA THR A 174 -10.30 9.34 8.14
C THR A 174 -10.00 9.60 9.62
N GLN A 175 -8.92 9.01 10.15
CA GLN A 175 -8.54 9.11 11.55
C GLN A 175 -7.97 10.50 11.92
N TYR A 176 -7.24 11.14 11.00
CA TYR A 176 -6.52 12.40 11.24
C TYR A 176 -6.58 13.33 10.01
N PRO A 177 -7.76 13.83 9.64
CA PRO A 177 -7.97 14.60 8.40
C PRO A 177 -7.14 15.90 8.35
N ASP A 178 -6.90 16.54 9.50
CA ASP A 178 -6.11 17.77 9.58
C ASP A 178 -4.61 17.54 9.29
N PHE A 179 -4.13 16.35 9.57
CA PHE A 179 -2.70 16.01 9.43
C PHE A 179 -2.38 15.32 8.11
N TYR A 180 -3.33 14.56 7.58
CA TYR A 180 -3.08 13.69 6.46
C TYR A 180 -4.06 13.92 5.32
N GLY A 181 -3.54 14.13 4.13
CA GLY A 181 -4.35 14.17 2.91
C GLY A 181 -4.72 12.77 2.41
N TRP A 182 -5.54 12.68 1.40
CA TRP A 182 -5.97 11.41 0.84
C TRP A 182 -4.92 10.79 -0.09
N TYR A 183 -4.21 11.61 -0.90
CA TYR A 183 -3.27 11.11 -1.92
C TYR A 183 -1.98 10.53 -1.34
N ARG A 184 -1.41 11.16 -0.34
CA ARG A 184 -0.19 10.72 0.35
C ARG A 184 1.01 10.51 -0.58
N ASN A 185 1.12 11.31 -1.63
CA ASN A 185 2.32 11.38 -2.45
C ASN A 185 3.50 11.88 -1.62
N VAL A 186 4.69 11.31 -1.83
CA VAL A 186 5.90 11.85 -1.21
C VAL A 186 6.23 13.18 -1.86
N HIS A 187 6.15 14.25 -1.08
CA HIS A 187 6.37 15.61 -1.56
C HIS A 187 7.17 16.39 -0.52
N PRO A 188 8.31 17.01 -0.86
CA PRO A 188 9.16 17.73 0.09
C PRO A 188 8.46 18.93 0.71
N ASP A 189 7.62 19.65 -0.05
CA ASP A 189 7.00 20.90 0.38
C ASP A 189 5.63 20.72 1.04
N LEU A 190 4.99 19.56 0.86
CA LEU A 190 3.67 19.28 1.44
C LEU A 190 3.79 18.62 2.81
N ARG A 191 3.35 19.34 3.84
CA ARG A 191 3.34 18.82 5.19
C ARG A 191 2.36 17.65 5.35
N GLN A 192 2.83 16.58 6.00
CA GLN A 192 2.05 15.39 6.34
C GLN A 192 2.22 15.11 7.85
N GLY A 193 1.46 15.82 8.67
CA GLY A 193 1.66 15.84 10.12
C GLY A 193 2.95 16.56 10.54
N ARG A 194 4.05 16.35 9.84
CA ARG A 194 5.36 16.99 10.00
C ARG A 194 5.91 17.49 8.65
N GLN A 195 6.95 18.32 8.72
CA GLN A 195 7.69 18.73 7.54
C GLN A 195 8.36 17.52 6.87
N GLN A 196 8.39 17.49 5.54
CA GLN A 196 8.85 16.36 4.73
C GLN A 196 10.06 16.65 3.85
N ASP A 197 10.67 17.82 3.99
CA ASP A 197 11.80 18.32 3.16
C ASP A 197 13.05 17.45 3.26
N LYS A 198 13.27 16.81 4.41
CA LYS A 198 14.45 15.97 4.69
C LYS A 198 14.07 14.53 5.02
N GLU A 199 14.96 13.63 4.63
CA GLU A 199 14.85 12.21 4.96
C GLU A 199 16.19 11.61 5.37
N LYS A 200 16.16 10.43 5.98
CA LYS A 200 17.34 9.62 6.30
C LYS A 200 17.15 8.17 5.91
N ARG A 201 18.21 7.51 5.50
CA ARG A 201 18.20 6.08 5.24
C ARG A 201 18.21 5.30 6.55
N VAL A 202 17.46 4.22 6.63
CA VAL A 202 17.54 3.28 7.76
C VAL A 202 18.96 2.71 7.84
N GLY A 203 19.55 2.73 9.03
CA GLY A 203 20.96 2.35 9.25
C GLY A 203 21.97 3.51 9.14
N GLU A 204 21.57 4.67 8.63
CA GLU A 204 22.40 5.87 8.55
C GLU A 204 21.93 6.91 9.57
N TRP A 205 22.50 6.93 10.77
CA TRP A 205 21.96 7.73 11.88
C TRP A 205 22.19 9.24 11.76
N PHE A 206 23.25 9.67 11.09
CA PHE A 206 23.68 11.07 11.08
C PHE A 206 23.44 11.81 9.76
N THR A 207 23.22 11.10 8.66
CA THR A 207 23.08 11.71 7.33
C THR A 207 21.62 11.99 7.02
N ARG A 208 21.31 13.27 6.80
CA ARG A 208 20.01 13.71 6.22
C ARG A 208 20.23 14.15 4.78
N ARG A 209 19.26 13.83 3.94
CA ARG A 209 19.23 14.19 2.51
C ARG A 209 17.94 14.90 2.19
N ASP A 210 17.91 15.64 1.08
CA ASP A 210 16.67 16.19 0.58
C ASP A 210 15.72 15.07 0.16
N THR A 211 14.44 15.23 0.50
CA THR A 211 13.40 14.28 0.08
C THR A 211 13.12 14.46 -1.41
N PRO A 212 13.33 13.42 -2.24
CA PRO A 212 13.03 13.54 -3.66
C PRO A 212 11.52 13.56 -3.89
N LEU A 213 11.08 14.40 -4.82
CA LEU A 213 9.68 14.48 -5.25
C LEU A 213 9.21 13.10 -5.72
N LEU A 214 7.98 12.72 -5.28
CA LEU A 214 7.39 11.40 -5.58
C LEU A 214 8.35 10.24 -5.25
N ASN A 215 9.11 10.40 -4.16
CA ASN A 215 10.10 9.42 -3.69
C ASN A 215 11.17 9.04 -4.73
N GLY A 216 11.43 9.93 -5.69
CA GLY A 216 12.37 9.71 -6.80
C GLY A 216 11.75 9.05 -8.05
N TYR A 217 10.43 8.95 -8.12
CA TYR A 217 9.71 8.37 -9.27
C TYR A 217 8.99 9.43 -10.11
N ALA A 218 9.39 10.71 -10.01
CA ALA A 218 8.71 11.82 -10.70
C ALA A 218 8.63 11.61 -12.22
N ASP A 219 9.71 11.16 -12.86
CA ASP A 219 9.76 10.93 -14.31
C ASP A 219 8.72 9.90 -14.80
N GLN A 220 8.33 8.94 -13.91
CA GLN A 220 7.40 7.88 -14.26
C GLN A 220 5.95 8.22 -13.93
N VAL A 221 5.69 9.05 -12.89
CA VAL A 221 4.33 9.19 -12.35
C VAL A 221 3.83 10.63 -12.21
N ALA A 222 4.65 11.66 -12.42
CA ALA A 222 4.20 13.05 -12.26
C ALA A 222 3.06 13.41 -13.22
N ASN A 223 3.06 12.83 -14.42
CA ASN A 223 2.02 13.03 -15.43
C ASN A 223 0.61 12.61 -14.96
N LEU A 224 0.49 11.68 -14.00
CA LEU A 224 -0.79 11.29 -13.40
C LEU A 224 -1.47 12.46 -12.69
N TYR A 225 -0.71 13.45 -12.26
CA TYR A 225 -1.19 14.56 -11.42
C TYR A 225 -1.23 15.90 -12.16
N GLY A 226 -0.48 16.05 -13.23
CA GLY A 226 -0.42 17.30 -13.99
C GLY A 226 -0.16 18.52 -13.09
N ASN A 227 -0.90 19.60 -13.29
CA ASN A 227 -0.77 20.83 -12.50
C ASN A 227 -1.20 20.69 -11.03
N SER A 228 -1.91 19.62 -10.68
CA SER A 228 -2.38 19.40 -9.31
C SER A 228 -1.32 18.79 -8.39
N LEU A 229 -0.15 18.38 -8.93
CA LEU A 229 0.88 17.65 -8.17
C LEU A 229 1.26 18.33 -6.84
N HIS A 230 1.40 19.66 -6.85
CA HIS A 230 1.84 20.44 -5.69
C HIS A 230 0.71 20.78 -4.70
N SER A 231 -0.52 20.37 -4.95
CA SER A 231 -1.68 20.63 -4.07
C SER A 231 -2.30 19.34 -3.46
N LEU A 232 -1.95 18.17 -3.98
CA LEU A 232 -2.53 16.89 -3.56
C LEU A 232 -1.77 16.28 -2.38
N ARG A 233 -2.33 16.48 -1.17
CA ARG A 233 -1.84 15.85 0.07
C ARG A 233 -2.36 14.41 0.24
#